data_ff99a2eaec1b286b94fc10572c565af0
#
_entry.id   ff99a2eaec1b286b94fc10572c565af0
#
_cell.length_a   1.000
_cell.length_b   1.000
_cell.length_c   1.000
_cell.angle_alpha   90.00
_cell.angle_beta   90.00
_cell.angle_gamma   90.00
#
_symmetry.space_group_name_H-M   'P 1'
#
loop_
_entity.id
_entity.type
_entity.pdbx_description
1 polymer ?
#
loop_
_entity_poly.entity_id
_entity_poly.type
_entity_poly.pdbx_seq_one_letter_code
_entity_poly.pdbx_strand_id
1 'polypeptide(L)'
;SLKDYINQKMQKIERHFDQVIDAHVVLDVEKQRHKAETTLHVSGSKIHAESENDDMYAAIDAMIDKLDRQVRKHKDKISDHHQREGGLKQHSPEE
;
A
#
# COMPACT_ATOMS: atom_id res chain seq x y z
N SER A 1 -14.60 5.89 14.12
CA SER A 1 -13.42 5.44 14.85
C SER A 1 -12.26 5.17 13.88
N LEU A 2 -11.08 5.06 14.45
CA LEU A 2 -9.89 4.81 13.64
C LEU A 2 -9.98 3.48 12.93
N LYS A 3 -10.52 2.50 13.60
CA LYS A 3 -10.65 1.16 13.03
C LYS A 3 -11.53 1.19 11.79
N ASP A 4 -12.64 1.88 11.87
CA ASP A 4 -13.56 1.99 10.74
C ASP A 4 -12.92 2.75 9.59
N TYR A 5 -12.20 3.79 9.93
CA TYR A 5 -11.52 4.61 8.93
C TYR A 5 -10.51 3.79 8.15
N ILE A 6 -9.70 3.02 8.87
CA ILE A 6 -8.70 2.16 8.25
C ILE A 6 -9.37 1.10 7.39
N ASN A 7 -10.43 0.48 7.91
CA ASN A 7 -11.12 -0.56 7.17
C ASN A 7 -11.68 -0.04 5.86
N GLN A 8 -12.25 1.15 5.87
CA GLN A 8 -12.76 1.76 4.65
C GLN A 8 -11.67 1.97 3.62
N LYS A 9 -10.53 2.48 4.08
CA LYS A 9 -9.41 2.74 3.19
C LYS A 9 -8.82 1.44 2.64
N MET A 10 -8.70 0.45 3.50
CA MET A 10 -8.15 -0.83 3.08
C MET A 10 -9.04 -1.54 2.08
N GLN A 11 -10.36 -1.39 2.24
CA GLN A 11 -11.30 -2.00 1.31
C GLN A 11 -11.11 -1.46 -0.11
N LYS A 12 -10.78 -0.18 -0.21
CA LYS A 12 -10.51 0.42 -1.50
C LYS A 12 -9.35 -0.26 -2.19
N ILE A 13 -8.30 -0.52 -1.43
CA ILE A 13 -7.11 -1.17 -1.98
C ILE A 13 -7.43 -2.60 -2.38
N GLU A 14 -8.19 -3.29 -1.57
CA GLU A 14 -8.54 -4.69 -1.86
C GLU A 14 -9.43 -4.81 -3.09
N ARG A 15 -10.23 -3.81 -3.35
CA ARG A 15 -11.05 -3.79 -4.56
C ARG A 15 -10.21 -3.68 -5.81
N HIS A 16 -9.13 -2.92 -5.72
CA HIS A 16 -8.27 -2.70 -6.87
C HIS A 16 -7.25 -3.81 -7.05
N PHE A 17 -7.04 -4.60 -6.02
CA PHE A 17 -6.01 -5.62 -6.08
C PHE A 17 -6.51 -6.84 -5.31
N ASP A 18 -6.99 -7.82 -6.04
CA ASP A 18 -7.65 -8.97 -5.44
C ASP A 18 -6.69 -10.09 -5.06
N GLN A 19 -5.39 -9.85 -5.13
CA GLN A 19 -4.40 -10.87 -4.78
C GLN A 19 -3.89 -10.74 -3.35
N VAL A 20 -4.56 -9.92 -2.55
CA VAL A 20 -4.19 -9.75 -1.15
C VAL A 20 -4.61 -10.98 -0.36
N ILE A 21 -3.66 -11.57 0.34
CA ILE A 21 -3.94 -12.73 1.19
C ILE A 21 -4.35 -12.26 2.57
N ASP A 22 -3.59 -11.34 3.15
CA ASP A 22 -3.98 -10.72 4.40
C ASP A 22 -3.28 -9.38 4.55
N ALA A 23 -3.67 -8.65 5.56
CA ALA A 23 -3.13 -7.33 5.83
C ALA A 23 -2.97 -7.15 7.34
N HIS A 24 -1.87 -6.55 7.72
CA HIS A 24 -1.60 -6.19 9.11
C HIS A 24 -1.40 -4.70 9.19
N VAL A 25 -2.11 -4.06 10.09
CA VAL A 25 -2.00 -2.63 10.31
C VAL A 25 -1.57 -2.38 11.74
N VAL A 26 -0.54 -1.59 11.91
CA VAL A 26 -0.04 -1.23 13.24
C VAL A 26 -0.10 0.27 13.37
N LEU A 27 -0.69 0.73 14.45
CA LEU A 27 -0.75 2.14 14.78
C LEU A 27 0.01 2.35 16.07
N ASP A 28 0.86 3.36 16.08
CA ASP A 28 1.68 3.65 17.24
C ASP A 28 1.67 5.14 17.50
N VAL A 29 1.69 5.51 18.77
CA VAL A 29 1.72 6.90 19.18
C VAL A 29 2.89 7.09 20.13
N GLU A 30 3.79 7.99 19.77
CA GLU A 30 4.92 8.30 20.63
C GLU A 30 5.00 9.80 20.77
N LYS A 31 4.67 10.29 21.95
CA LYS A 31 4.60 11.73 22.22
C LYS A 31 3.61 12.35 21.26
N GLN A 32 4.08 13.23 20.38
CA GLN A 32 3.20 13.88 19.41
C GLN A 32 3.27 13.22 18.04
N ARG A 33 3.97 12.13 17.93
CA ARG A 33 4.13 11.44 16.67
C ARG A 33 3.18 10.27 16.57
N HIS A 34 2.39 10.26 15.52
CA HIS A 34 1.49 9.17 15.22
C HIS A 34 2.03 8.44 14.01
N LYS A 35 2.27 7.16 14.18
CA LYS A 35 2.82 6.34 13.11
C LYS A 35 1.78 5.33 12.67
N ALA A 36 1.61 5.19 11.37
CA ALA A 36 0.73 4.18 10.79
C ALA A 36 1.55 3.32 9.84
N GLU A 37 1.36 2.03 9.93
CA GLU A 37 2.18 1.09 9.21
C GLU A 37 1.31 -0.08 8.76
N THR A 38 1.50 -0.53 7.52
CA THR A 38 0.73 -1.64 6.98
C THR A 38 1.65 -2.58 6.23
N THR A 39 1.42 -3.87 6.42
CA THR A 39 2.06 -4.91 5.62
C THR A 39 0.97 -5.73 4.96
N LEU A 40 1.01 -5.79 3.64
CA LEU A 40 0.11 -6.64 2.88
C LEU A 40 0.85 -7.89 2.44
N HIS A 41 0.27 -9.03 2.71
CA HIS A 41 0.78 -10.28 2.15
C HIS A 41 0.02 -10.56 0.87
N VAL A 42 0.77 -10.65 -0.21
CA VAL A 42 0.19 -10.93 -1.51
C VAL A 42 0.85 -12.18 -2.05
N SER A 43 0.31 -12.71 -3.13
CA SER A 43 0.85 -13.93 -3.71
C SER A 43 2.30 -13.73 -4.13
N GLY A 44 3.20 -14.40 -3.45
CA GLY A 44 4.62 -14.36 -3.78
C GLY A 44 5.39 -13.14 -3.31
N SER A 45 4.78 -12.29 -2.48
CA SER A 45 5.47 -11.07 -2.09
C SER A 45 4.84 -10.44 -0.87
N LYS A 46 5.48 -9.38 -0.38
CA LYS A 46 4.92 -8.54 0.68
C LYS A 46 5.06 -7.09 0.26
N ILE A 47 4.04 -6.32 0.58
CA ILE A 47 4.04 -4.90 0.31
C ILE A 47 3.91 -4.17 1.63
N HIS A 48 4.79 -3.22 1.86
CA HIS A 48 4.85 -2.53 3.14
C HIS A 48 4.83 -1.02 2.91
N ALA A 49 4.11 -0.32 3.78
CA ALA A 49 4.06 1.13 3.75
C ALA A 49 3.94 1.66 5.16
N GLU A 50 4.56 2.80 5.41
CA GLU A 50 4.43 3.44 6.72
C GLU A 50 4.52 4.93 6.55
N SER A 51 3.98 5.64 7.53
CA SER A 51 3.99 7.09 7.53
C SER A 51 3.84 7.59 8.95
N GLU A 52 4.35 8.79 9.20
CA GLU A 52 4.24 9.45 10.50
C GLU A 52 3.68 10.85 10.31
N ASN A 53 2.93 11.29 11.29
CA ASN A 53 2.36 12.62 11.28
C ASN A 53 1.99 12.98 12.70
N ASP A 54 1.68 14.24 12.95
CA ASP A 54 1.20 14.64 14.27
C ASP A 54 -0.30 14.43 14.40
N ASP A 55 -0.95 13.92 13.37
CA ASP A 55 -2.37 13.59 13.35
C ASP A 55 -2.48 12.16 12.81
N MET A 56 -3.13 11.29 13.56
CA MET A 56 -3.23 9.89 13.17
C MET A 56 -4.00 9.71 11.86
N TYR A 57 -5.04 10.48 11.63
CA TYR A 57 -5.79 10.36 10.38
C TYR A 57 -4.93 10.74 9.19
N ALA A 58 -4.10 11.77 9.36
CA ALA A 58 -3.17 12.15 8.29
C ALA A 58 -2.11 11.08 8.09
N ALA A 59 -1.65 10.46 9.16
CA ALA A 59 -0.68 9.38 9.06
C ALA A 59 -1.27 8.19 8.29
N ILE A 60 -2.52 7.87 8.60
CA ILE A 60 -3.21 6.78 7.91
C ILE A 60 -3.38 7.11 6.43
N ASP A 61 -3.82 8.32 6.13
CA ASP A 61 -4.01 8.73 4.74
C ASP A 61 -2.72 8.62 3.95
N ALA A 62 -1.62 9.10 4.51
CA ALA A 62 -0.34 9.05 3.83
C ALA A 62 0.13 7.60 3.66
N MET A 63 -0.10 6.77 4.69
CA MET A 63 0.24 5.37 4.61
C MET A 63 -0.53 4.68 3.50
N ILE A 64 -1.83 4.93 3.43
CA ILE A 64 -2.69 4.33 2.41
C ILE A 64 -2.27 4.79 1.02
N ASP A 65 -1.92 6.06 0.87
CA ASP A 65 -1.47 6.58 -0.41
C ASP A 65 -0.20 5.86 -0.87
N LYS A 66 0.74 5.68 0.05
CA LYS A 66 1.96 4.95 -0.26
C LYS A 66 1.68 3.51 -0.61
N LEU A 67 0.78 2.89 0.15
CA LEU A 67 0.40 1.51 -0.07
C LEU A 67 -0.26 1.35 -1.44
N ASP A 68 -1.16 2.26 -1.78
CA ASP A 68 -1.82 2.24 -3.07
C ASP A 68 -0.83 2.32 -4.22
N ARG A 69 0.15 3.18 -4.09
CA ARG A 69 1.18 3.31 -5.11
C ARG A 69 1.97 2.03 -5.28
N GLN A 70 2.31 1.41 -4.17
CA GLN A 70 3.07 0.17 -4.23
C GLN A 70 2.24 -0.98 -4.79
N VAL A 71 0.97 -1.01 -4.47
CA VAL A 71 0.07 -2.03 -5.01
C VAL A 71 -0.05 -1.88 -6.52
N ARG A 72 -0.21 -0.65 -6.99
CA ARG A 72 -0.27 -0.40 -8.43
C ARG A 72 1.01 -0.79 -9.12
N LYS A 73 2.12 -0.48 -8.49
CA LYS A 73 3.42 -0.83 -9.04
C LYS A 73 3.58 -2.34 -9.13
N HIS A 74 3.14 -3.03 -8.10
CA HIS A 74 3.20 -4.49 -8.10
C HIS A 74 2.31 -5.08 -9.18
N LYS A 75 1.13 -4.51 -9.33
CA LYS A 75 0.19 -4.94 -10.35
C LYS A 75 0.75 -4.72 -11.75
N ASP A 76 1.36 -3.57 -11.96
CA ASP A 76 1.99 -3.27 -13.24
C ASP A 76 3.11 -4.24 -13.54
N LYS A 77 3.86 -4.60 -12.52
CA LYS A 77 4.94 -5.54 -12.66
C LYS A 77 4.44 -6.89 -13.13
N ILE A 78 3.33 -7.33 -12.58
CA ILE A 78 2.74 -8.60 -12.97
C ILE A 78 2.25 -8.53 -14.43
N SER A 79 1.59 -7.45 -14.77
CA SER A 79 1.13 -7.24 -16.14
C SER A 79 2.29 -7.14 -17.10
N ASP A 80 3.31 -6.40 -16.70
CA ASP A 80 4.50 -6.23 -17.53
C ASP A 80 5.16 -7.55 -17.83
N HIS A 81 5.07 -8.46 -16.91
CA HIS A 81 5.65 -9.77 -17.10
C HIS A 81 5.06 -10.45 -18.31
N HIS A 82 3.80 -10.20 -18.58
CA HIS A 82 3.13 -10.73 -19.74
C HIS A 82 3.55 -10.05 -21.03
N GLN A 83 3.85 -8.79 -20.93
CA GLN A 83 4.11 -7.98 -22.11
C GLN A 83 5.56 -7.65 -22.28
N ARG A 84 6.38 -8.34 -21.59
CA ARG A 84 7.77 -7.96 -21.53
C ARG A 84 8.45 -7.92 -22.87
N GLU A 85 8.03 -8.69 -23.80
CA GLU A 85 8.66 -8.56 -25.10
C GLU A 85 8.32 -7.27 -25.77
N GLY A 86 7.23 -6.69 -25.42
CA GLY A 86 6.92 -5.39 -25.97
C GLY A 86 7.58 -4.32 -25.21
N GLY A 87 7.68 -4.54 -24.05
CA GLY A 87 8.07 -3.57 -23.40
C GLY A 87 9.24 -3.17 -22.91
N LEU A 88 9.55 -3.17 -22.77
CA LEU A 88 10.48 -2.86 -22.44
C LEU A 88 10.84 -1.78 -21.91
N LYS A 89 10.98 -1.39 -21.87
CA LYS A 89 11.48 -0.56 -21.59
C LYS A 89 11.12 0.53 -21.08
N GLN A 90 10.73 0.91 -21.04
CA GLN A 90 10.42 1.87 -20.66
C GLN A 90 9.96 2.21 -19.62
N HIS A 91 9.90 2.00 -19.18
CA HIS A 91 9.46 2.23 -18.24
C HIS A 91 9.84 2.39 -17.20
N SER A 92 10.35 2.50 -17.11
CA SER A 92 10.66 2.59 -16.23
C SER A 92 10.68 3.22 -15.43
N PRO A 93 10.76 3.62 -15.37
CA PRO A 93 10.81 4.26 -14.56
C PRO A 93 10.46 4.75 -13.65
N GLU A 94 10.25 4.90 -13.75
CA GLU A 94 9.90 5.33 -13.04
C GLU A 94 9.83 5.41 -12.15
N GLU A 95 9.89 5.50 -12.01
CA GLU A 95 9.80 5.46 -11.27
C GLU A 95 9.77 5.57 -10.78
#